data_3c1097bf35e6c5782cb2ac3497fbb9f6
#
_entry.id   3c1097bf35e6c5782cb2ac3497fbb9f6
#
_cell.length_a   1.000
_cell.length_b   1.000
_cell.length_c   1.000
_cell.angle_alpha   90.00
_cell.angle_beta   90.00
_cell.angle_gamma   90.00
#
_symmetry.space_group_name_H-M   'P 1'
#
loop_
_entity.id
_entity.type
_entity.pdbx_description
1 polymer ?
#
loop_
_entity_poly.entity_id
_entity_poly.type
_entity_poly.pdbx_seq_one_letter_code
_entity_poly.pdbx_strand_id
1 'polypeptide(L)'
;IDDVFVSAKPLGHGAINETYEIVCEKDHYVLQEINPVVFRHPADVMSNLFLVTEHLKKKIIEEGGDPRRETLEFIRTKGGNTLLQTKDKKFYRMYRMIRGVEAMDRMHTTECARHAAEAYGKFQKRLADLDIRELSETIPRYHDTPYRMKQLLNAIRADVCGRASRCRQQIMFVLERSDKLGRIVEGLKDGSIPKRVT
;
A
#
# COMPACT_ATOMS: atom_id res chain seq x y z
N ILE A 1 -11.08 -14.91 -15.92
CA ILE A 1 -10.92 -16.10 -15.05
C ILE A 1 -11.71 -17.23 -15.70
N ASP A 2 -11.07 -18.37 -15.91
CA ASP A 2 -11.74 -19.61 -16.34
C ASP A 2 -12.20 -20.40 -15.09
N ASP A 3 -13.06 -19.77 -14.32
CA ASP A 3 -13.64 -20.32 -13.09
C ASP A 3 -15.08 -19.83 -12.94
N VAL A 4 -15.96 -20.62 -12.35
CA VAL A 4 -17.38 -20.32 -12.22
C VAL A 4 -17.61 -19.47 -10.98
N PHE A 5 -18.19 -18.29 -11.15
CA PHE A 5 -18.55 -17.41 -10.07
C PHE A 5 -19.66 -18.01 -9.18
N VAL A 6 -19.44 -17.97 -7.87
CA VAL A 6 -20.40 -18.45 -6.86
C VAL A 6 -20.99 -17.28 -6.07
N SER A 7 -20.16 -16.44 -5.47
CA SER A 7 -20.63 -15.33 -4.65
C SER A 7 -19.59 -14.22 -4.50
N ALA A 8 -20.07 -13.04 -4.08
CA ALA A 8 -19.23 -11.91 -3.70
C ALA A 8 -19.72 -11.33 -2.37
N LYS A 9 -18.80 -10.93 -1.50
CA LYS A 9 -19.11 -10.25 -0.24
C LYS A 9 -18.05 -9.19 0.07
N PRO A 10 -18.40 -8.10 0.77
CA PRO A 10 -17.43 -7.13 1.26
C PRO A 10 -16.35 -7.80 2.11
N LEU A 11 -15.10 -7.35 1.97
CA LEU A 11 -13.94 -7.88 2.69
C LEU A 11 -13.20 -6.75 3.42
N GLY A 12 -13.15 -6.84 4.75
CA GLY A 12 -12.44 -5.89 5.61
C GLY A 12 -13.09 -4.52 5.73
N HIS A 13 -12.38 -3.59 6.38
CA HIS A 13 -12.82 -2.22 6.68
C HIS A 13 -11.83 -1.19 6.11
N GLY A 14 -11.33 -1.42 4.88
CA GLY A 14 -10.36 -0.53 4.22
C GLY A 14 -10.91 0.89 4.06
N ALA A 15 -10.14 1.88 4.53
CA ALA A 15 -10.56 3.30 4.49
C ALA A 15 -10.41 3.96 3.12
N ILE A 16 -9.71 3.33 2.17
CA ILE A 16 -9.35 3.93 0.89
C ILE A 16 -10.04 3.23 -0.28
N ASN A 17 -9.89 1.92 -0.38
CA ASN A 17 -10.42 1.10 -1.47
C ASN A 17 -11.60 0.26 -0.99
N GLU A 18 -12.62 0.13 -1.82
CA GLU A 18 -13.66 -0.87 -1.59
C GLU A 18 -13.12 -2.25 -1.99
N THR A 19 -13.26 -3.22 -1.09
CA THR A 19 -12.66 -4.55 -1.25
C THR A 19 -13.73 -5.63 -1.09
N TYR A 20 -13.70 -6.61 -1.98
CA TYR A 20 -14.64 -7.72 -2.01
C TYR A 20 -13.90 -9.04 -2.11
N GLU A 21 -14.36 -10.05 -1.37
CA GLU A 21 -14.03 -11.44 -1.60
C GLU A 21 -14.92 -11.97 -2.72
N ILE A 22 -14.30 -12.54 -3.73
CA ILE A 22 -14.97 -13.23 -4.84
C ILE A 22 -14.73 -14.72 -4.68
N VAL A 23 -15.80 -15.46 -4.46
CA VAL A 23 -15.76 -16.93 -4.35
C VAL A 23 -16.11 -17.52 -5.70
N CYS A 24 -15.23 -18.37 -6.23
CA CYS A 24 -15.47 -19.20 -7.40
C CYS A 24 -15.40 -20.68 -7.01
N GLU A 25 -15.80 -21.58 -7.91
CA GLU A 25 -15.82 -23.03 -7.61
C GLU A 25 -14.44 -23.60 -7.26
N LYS A 26 -13.38 -23.14 -7.96
CA LYS A 26 -12.02 -23.68 -7.79
C LYS A 26 -11.19 -22.83 -6.82
N ASP A 27 -11.36 -21.51 -6.84
CA ASP A 27 -10.48 -20.58 -6.09
C ASP A 27 -11.22 -19.35 -5.56
N HIS A 28 -10.55 -18.61 -4.69
CA HIS A 28 -11.06 -17.33 -4.17
C HIS A 28 -10.15 -16.19 -4.64
N TYR A 29 -10.76 -15.03 -4.83
CA TYR A 29 -10.07 -13.83 -5.31
C TYR A 29 -10.46 -12.64 -4.46
N VAL A 30 -9.60 -11.63 -4.47
CA VAL A 30 -9.89 -10.31 -3.92
C VAL A 30 -10.07 -9.33 -5.06
N LEU A 31 -11.25 -8.73 -5.17
CA LEU A 31 -11.55 -7.63 -6.09
C LEU A 31 -11.49 -6.32 -5.34
N GLN A 32 -10.75 -5.35 -5.86
CA GLN A 32 -10.67 -4.00 -5.25
C GLN A 32 -11.04 -2.93 -6.27
N GLU A 33 -11.97 -2.04 -5.87
CA GLU A 33 -12.18 -0.76 -6.53
C GLU A 33 -11.12 0.22 -6.04
N ILE A 34 -10.30 0.72 -6.97
CA ILE A 34 -9.22 1.67 -6.66
C ILE A 34 -9.82 3.07 -6.56
N ASN A 35 -9.60 3.76 -5.45
CA ASN A 35 -10.08 5.12 -5.25
C ASN A 35 -9.25 6.14 -6.07
N PRO A 36 -9.80 6.75 -7.14
CA PRO A 36 -9.07 7.66 -8.01
C PRO A 36 -8.81 9.03 -7.37
N VAL A 37 -9.47 9.36 -6.26
CA VAL A 37 -9.23 10.61 -5.52
C VAL A 37 -7.88 10.51 -4.79
N VAL A 38 -7.56 9.33 -4.27
CA VAL A 38 -6.27 9.06 -3.60
C VAL A 38 -5.21 8.71 -4.63
N PHE A 39 -5.50 7.78 -5.53
CA PHE A 39 -4.60 7.30 -6.57
C PHE A 39 -5.00 7.91 -7.92
N ARG A 40 -4.50 9.10 -8.21
CA ARG A 40 -4.87 9.87 -9.41
C ARG A 40 -4.53 9.17 -10.72
N HIS A 41 -3.55 8.28 -10.70
CA HIS A 41 -3.08 7.50 -11.83
C HIS A 41 -3.10 6.00 -11.49
N PRO A 42 -4.29 5.34 -11.53
CA PRO A 42 -4.40 3.92 -11.18
C PRO A 42 -3.53 2.99 -12.03
N ALA A 43 -3.22 3.37 -13.27
CA ALA A 43 -2.31 2.62 -14.12
C ALA A 43 -0.88 2.57 -13.55
N ASP A 44 -0.36 3.68 -13.03
CA ASP A 44 0.96 3.75 -12.42
C ASP A 44 1.03 2.89 -11.15
N VAL A 45 -0.06 2.90 -10.36
CA VAL A 45 -0.18 2.01 -9.17
C VAL A 45 -0.06 0.56 -9.59
N MET A 46 -0.75 0.15 -10.66
CA MET A 46 -0.70 -1.23 -11.14
C MET A 46 0.65 -1.59 -11.76
N SER A 47 1.31 -0.66 -12.45
CA SER A 47 2.67 -0.86 -12.97
C SER A 47 3.66 -1.11 -11.82
N ASN A 48 3.61 -0.29 -10.77
CA ASN A 48 4.45 -0.47 -9.59
C ASN A 48 4.19 -1.82 -8.90
N LEU A 49 2.91 -2.16 -8.69
CA LEU A 49 2.52 -3.41 -8.04
C LEU A 49 2.99 -4.62 -8.84
N PHE A 50 2.84 -4.57 -10.16
CA PHE A 50 3.27 -5.64 -11.03
C PHE A 50 4.80 -5.81 -10.99
N LEU A 51 5.55 -4.72 -11.11
CA LEU A 51 7.01 -4.74 -11.02
C LEU A 51 7.49 -5.35 -9.69
N VAL A 52 6.93 -4.86 -8.58
CA VAL A 52 7.30 -5.33 -7.23
C VAL A 52 6.94 -6.80 -7.03
N THR A 53 5.72 -7.22 -7.42
CA THR A 53 5.29 -8.60 -7.19
C THR A 53 5.99 -9.61 -8.08
N GLU A 54 6.33 -9.27 -9.33
CA GLU A 54 7.12 -10.14 -10.20
C GLU A 54 8.57 -10.28 -9.69
N HIS A 55 9.16 -9.18 -9.20
CA HIS A 55 10.49 -9.23 -8.57
C HIS A 55 10.47 -10.11 -7.32
N LEU A 56 9.49 -9.92 -6.43
CA LEU A 56 9.32 -10.75 -5.23
C LEU A 56 9.13 -12.22 -5.59
N LYS A 57 8.28 -12.53 -6.58
CA LYS A 57 8.03 -13.90 -7.04
C LYS A 57 9.33 -14.59 -7.46
N LYS A 58 10.18 -13.90 -8.21
CA LYS A 58 11.50 -14.41 -8.62
C LYS A 58 12.37 -14.70 -7.39
N LYS A 59 12.50 -13.75 -6.46
CA LYS A 59 13.31 -13.92 -5.24
C LYS A 59 12.80 -15.05 -4.35
N ILE A 60 11.49 -15.17 -4.18
CA ILE A 60 10.86 -16.23 -3.40
C ILE A 60 11.18 -17.60 -3.97
N ILE A 61 11.10 -17.76 -5.30
CA ILE A 61 11.45 -19.02 -5.97
C ILE A 61 12.94 -19.34 -5.81
N GLU A 62 13.83 -18.34 -5.98
CA GLU A 62 15.28 -18.50 -5.76
C GLU A 62 15.61 -18.94 -4.33
N GLU A 63 14.82 -18.50 -3.35
CA GLU A 63 14.96 -18.87 -1.93
C GLU A 63 14.27 -20.21 -1.58
N GLY A 64 13.60 -20.89 -2.54
CA GLY A 64 12.86 -22.14 -2.33
C GLY A 64 11.53 -21.95 -1.62
N GLY A 65 10.97 -20.73 -1.59
CA GLY A 65 9.68 -20.40 -1.01
C GLY A 65 8.50 -20.62 -1.97
N ASP A 66 7.30 -20.37 -1.48
CA ASP A 66 6.05 -20.48 -2.26
C ASP A 66 5.48 -19.10 -2.62
N PRO A 67 5.60 -18.66 -3.89
CA PRO A 67 5.07 -17.36 -4.33
C PRO A 67 3.56 -17.21 -4.13
N ARG A 68 2.79 -18.31 -4.15
CA ARG A 68 1.34 -18.25 -3.90
C ARG A 68 0.99 -17.90 -2.46
N ARG A 69 1.93 -18.07 -1.55
CA ARG A 69 1.79 -17.76 -0.12
C ARG A 69 2.46 -16.46 0.29
N GLU A 70 3.50 -16.04 -0.42
CA GLU A 70 4.41 -14.99 0.05
C GLU A 70 4.34 -13.70 -0.76
N THR A 71 3.61 -13.69 -1.91
CA THR A 71 3.35 -12.46 -2.68
C THR A 71 1.97 -12.49 -3.32
N LEU A 72 1.54 -11.35 -3.90
CA LEU A 72 0.25 -11.26 -4.59
C LEU A 72 0.40 -11.73 -6.04
N GLU A 73 -0.60 -12.50 -6.51
CA GLU A 73 -0.74 -12.90 -7.91
C GLU A 73 -1.91 -12.12 -8.53
N PHE A 74 -1.61 -11.09 -9.34
CA PHE A 74 -2.63 -10.30 -10.02
C PHE A 74 -3.25 -11.04 -11.20
N ILE A 75 -4.58 -10.99 -11.28
CA ILE A 75 -5.36 -11.62 -12.35
C ILE A 75 -5.52 -10.65 -13.50
N ARG A 76 -5.19 -11.10 -14.70
CA ARG A 76 -5.35 -10.31 -15.93
C ARG A 76 -6.79 -10.37 -16.44
N THR A 77 -7.23 -9.27 -17.02
CA THR A 77 -8.49 -9.21 -17.79
C THR A 77 -8.39 -10.09 -19.05
N LYS A 78 -9.51 -10.34 -19.72
CA LYS A 78 -9.51 -11.02 -21.04
C LYS A 78 -8.65 -10.31 -22.08
N GLY A 79 -8.46 -9.00 -21.96
CA GLY A 79 -7.57 -8.20 -22.81
C GLY A 79 -6.11 -8.17 -22.35
N GLY A 80 -5.71 -8.97 -21.35
CA GLY A 80 -4.33 -9.08 -20.87
C GLY A 80 -3.89 -8.01 -19.85
N ASN A 81 -4.74 -7.04 -19.52
CA ASN A 81 -4.42 -5.97 -18.58
C ASN A 81 -4.65 -6.40 -17.13
N THR A 82 -3.89 -5.85 -16.19
CA THR A 82 -4.06 -6.04 -14.74
C THR A 82 -5.02 -5.03 -14.11
N LEU A 83 -5.43 -4.02 -14.88
CA LEU A 83 -6.37 -2.98 -14.49
C LEU A 83 -7.60 -3.06 -15.40
N LEU A 84 -8.79 -3.06 -14.81
CA LEU A 84 -10.04 -2.91 -15.52
C LEU A 84 -10.58 -1.50 -15.29
N GLN A 85 -10.84 -0.76 -16.35
CA GLN A 85 -11.63 0.46 -16.31
C GLN A 85 -13.03 0.20 -16.86
N THR A 86 -14.06 0.56 -16.10
CA THR A 86 -15.46 0.46 -16.52
C THR A 86 -15.90 1.69 -17.30
N LYS A 87 -17.09 1.64 -17.93
CA LYS A 87 -17.66 2.76 -18.71
C LYS A 87 -17.92 4.00 -17.86
N ASP A 88 -18.26 3.81 -16.59
CA ASP A 88 -18.47 4.85 -15.57
C ASP A 88 -17.16 5.32 -14.90
N LYS A 89 -16.03 5.00 -15.51
CA LYS A 89 -14.67 5.41 -15.08
C LYS A 89 -14.23 4.91 -13.70
N LYS A 90 -14.80 3.82 -13.24
CA LYS A 90 -14.29 3.12 -12.07
C LYS A 90 -13.13 2.21 -12.46
N PHE A 91 -12.19 2.01 -11.52
CA PHE A 91 -10.99 1.22 -11.74
C PHE A 91 -10.98 0.03 -10.79
N TYR A 92 -10.76 -1.16 -11.33
CA TYR A 92 -10.73 -2.40 -10.57
C TYR A 92 -9.45 -3.16 -10.82
N ARG A 93 -8.96 -3.79 -9.76
CA ARG A 93 -7.91 -4.81 -9.82
C ARG A 93 -8.38 -6.07 -9.11
N MET A 94 -7.84 -7.21 -9.52
CA MET A 94 -8.14 -8.49 -8.90
C MET A 94 -6.85 -9.25 -8.67
N TYR A 95 -6.75 -9.95 -7.54
CA TYR A 95 -5.65 -10.85 -7.24
C TYR A 95 -6.16 -12.10 -6.53
N ARG A 96 -5.38 -13.18 -6.60
CA ARG A 96 -5.69 -14.43 -5.93
C ARG A 96 -5.67 -14.25 -4.43
N MET A 97 -6.66 -14.75 -3.74
CA MET A 97 -6.73 -14.73 -2.28
C MET A 97 -5.76 -15.75 -1.69
N ILE A 98 -4.92 -15.32 -0.76
CA ILE A 98 -4.07 -16.23 0.01
C ILE A 98 -4.95 -16.89 1.07
N ARG A 99 -5.14 -18.22 0.95
CA ARG A 99 -5.98 -18.97 1.87
C ARG A 99 -5.25 -19.36 3.14
N GLY A 100 -6.01 -19.66 4.20
CA GLY A 100 -5.46 -20.13 5.48
C GLY A 100 -4.62 -19.07 6.18
N VAL A 101 -4.98 -17.80 6.00
CA VAL A 101 -4.44 -16.66 6.72
C VAL A 101 -5.54 -15.98 7.53
N GLU A 102 -5.14 -15.39 8.64
CA GLU A 102 -6.02 -14.58 9.49
C GLU A 102 -5.58 -13.13 9.44
N ALA A 103 -6.53 -12.22 9.20
CA ALA A 103 -6.29 -10.79 9.30
C ALA A 103 -6.50 -10.32 10.74
N MET A 104 -5.52 -9.67 11.32
CA MET A 104 -5.57 -9.13 12.67
C MET A 104 -5.55 -7.60 12.65
N ASP A 105 -6.56 -6.97 13.22
CA ASP A 105 -6.61 -5.50 13.36
C ASP A 105 -5.64 -4.97 14.43
N ARG A 106 -5.23 -5.83 15.35
CA ARG A 106 -4.30 -5.50 16.44
C ARG A 106 -3.33 -6.66 16.69
N MET A 107 -2.11 -6.32 17.07
CA MET A 107 -1.15 -7.30 17.55
C MET A 107 -1.47 -7.64 19.00
N HIS A 108 -1.82 -8.91 19.24
CA HIS A 108 -2.20 -9.38 20.58
C HIS A 108 -1.02 -9.88 21.41
N THR A 109 0.09 -10.23 20.78
CA THR A 109 1.28 -10.78 21.46
C THR A 109 2.57 -10.19 20.88
N THR A 110 3.63 -10.22 21.68
CA THR A 110 4.99 -9.86 21.25
C THR A 110 5.47 -10.76 20.09
N GLU A 111 5.04 -12.02 20.09
CA GLU A 111 5.36 -12.98 19.03
C GLU A 111 4.76 -12.57 17.69
N CYS A 112 3.49 -12.13 17.67
CA CYS A 112 2.88 -11.56 16.46
C CYS A 112 3.65 -10.34 15.96
N ALA A 113 4.08 -9.46 16.86
CA ALA A 113 4.89 -8.29 16.50
C ALA A 113 6.26 -8.70 15.92
N ARG A 114 6.92 -9.71 16.49
CA ARG A 114 8.17 -10.27 15.97
C ARG A 114 7.99 -10.83 14.56
N HIS A 115 6.98 -11.66 14.32
CA HIS A 115 6.70 -12.22 13.00
C HIS A 115 6.39 -11.14 11.96
N ALA A 116 5.63 -10.11 12.33
CA ALA A 116 5.37 -8.98 11.43
C ALA A 116 6.67 -8.24 11.07
N ALA A 117 7.53 -7.96 12.07
CA ALA A 117 8.82 -7.31 11.84
C ALA A 117 9.75 -8.15 10.94
N GLU A 118 9.79 -9.47 11.15
CA GLU A 118 10.54 -10.40 10.29
C GLU A 118 10.02 -10.41 8.85
N ALA A 119 8.68 -10.42 8.66
CA ALA A 119 8.08 -10.37 7.34
C ALA A 119 8.44 -9.06 6.60
N TYR A 120 8.36 -7.92 7.28
CA TYR A 120 8.81 -6.64 6.73
C TYR A 120 10.30 -6.61 6.40
N GLY A 121 11.15 -7.14 7.28
CA GLY A 121 12.58 -7.26 7.03
C GLY A 121 12.91 -8.12 5.82
N LYS A 122 12.23 -9.26 5.64
CA LYS A 122 12.35 -10.11 4.45
C LYS A 122 11.88 -9.39 3.19
N PHE A 123 10.75 -8.69 3.25
CA PHE A 123 10.22 -7.89 2.15
C PHE A 123 11.25 -6.85 1.68
N GLN A 124 11.79 -6.04 2.60
CA GLN A 124 12.80 -5.04 2.29
C GLN A 124 14.09 -5.65 1.74
N LYS A 125 14.55 -6.78 2.30
CA LYS A 125 15.72 -7.50 1.82
C LYS A 125 15.55 -7.98 0.38
N ARG A 126 14.39 -8.58 0.07
CA ARG A 126 14.08 -9.08 -1.28
C ARG A 126 13.98 -7.97 -2.33
N LEU A 127 13.63 -6.75 -1.92
CA LEU A 127 13.51 -5.58 -2.80
C LEU A 127 14.75 -4.68 -2.81
N ALA A 128 15.81 -5.07 -2.11
CA ALA A 128 17.00 -4.22 -1.97
C ALA A 128 17.73 -3.93 -3.29
N ASP A 129 17.62 -4.83 -4.26
CA ASP A 129 18.21 -4.75 -5.60
C ASP A 129 17.22 -4.36 -6.70
N LEU A 130 15.96 -4.07 -6.35
CA LEU A 130 14.98 -3.53 -7.30
C LEU A 130 15.38 -2.11 -7.72
N ASP A 131 15.42 -1.86 -9.03
CA ASP A 131 15.67 -0.51 -9.54
C ASP A 131 14.47 0.40 -9.29
N ILE A 132 14.59 1.24 -8.27
CA ILE A 132 13.52 2.17 -7.88
C ILE A 132 13.20 3.22 -8.97
N ARG A 133 14.07 3.43 -9.98
CA ARG A 133 13.83 4.36 -11.09
C ARG A 133 12.71 3.90 -12.01
N GLU A 134 12.39 2.61 -11.98
CA GLU A 134 11.27 2.03 -12.72
C GLU A 134 9.92 2.26 -12.03
N LEU A 135 9.92 2.74 -10.77
CA LEU A 135 8.71 3.00 -9.99
C LEU A 135 8.22 4.44 -10.17
N SER A 136 6.92 4.58 -10.37
CA SER A 136 6.23 5.87 -10.41
C SER A 136 5.84 6.33 -9.01
N GLU A 137 5.93 7.64 -8.73
CA GLU A 137 5.43 8.24 -7.50
C GLU A 137 3.89 8.36 -7.58
N THR A 138 3.17 7.43 -6.96
CA THR A 138 1.70 7.33 -7.07
C THR A 138 0.95 8.34 -6.21
N ILE A 139 1.55 8.80 -5.10
CA ILE A 139 1.02 9.86 -4.23
C ILE A 139 2.13 10.89 -4.01
N PRO A 140 2.16 11.99 -4.80
CA PRO A 140 3.22 12.97 -4.73
C PRO A 140 3.42 13.52 -3.32
N ARG A 141 4.69 13.57 -2.86
CA ARG A 141 5.08 14.10 -1.56
C ARG A 141 4.41 13.41 -0.36
N TYR A 142 4.06 12.12 -0.48
CA TYR A 142 3.32 11.41 0.57
C TYR A 142 4.07 11.43 1.91
N HIS A 143 5.38 11.16 1.88
CA HIS A 143 6.26 11.14 3.06
C HIS A 143 7.14 12.39 3.22
N ASP A 144 6.83 13.50 2.52
CA ASP A 144 7.50 14.80 2.70
C ASP A 144 7.01 15.46 4.00
N THR A 145 7.67 15.15 5.12
CA THR A 145 7.26 15.64 6.44
C THR A 145 7.24 17.17 6.57
N PRO A 146 8.22 17.94 6.03
CA PRO A 146 8.13 19.41 5.97
C PRO A 146 6.89 19.91 5.24
N TYR A 147 6.53 19.26 4.14
CA TYR A 147 5.31 19.61 3.41
C TYR A 147 4.05 19.30 4.23
N ARG A 148 3.99 18.15 4.90
CA ARG A 148 2.88 17.81 5.80
C ARG A 148 2.76 18.78 6.96
N MET A 149 3.89 19.23 7.51
CA MET A 149 3.90 20.29 8.55
C MET A 149 3.28 21.58 8.05
N LYS A 150 3.62 22.02 6.83
CA LYS A 150 2.99 23.21 6.24
C LYS A 150 1.47 23.05 6.09
N GLN A 151 1.00 21.86 5.68
CA GLN A 151 -0.44 21.56 5.59
C GLN A 151 -1.10 21.62 6.98
N LEU A 152 -0.46 21.04 8.02
CA LEU A 152 -0.95 21.10 9.39
C LEU A 152 -1.08 22.54 9.89
N LEU A 153 -0.05 23.38 9.70
CA LEU A 153 -0.08 24.78 10.10
C LEU A 153 -1.21 25.58 9.42
N ASN A 154 -1.46 25.30 8.14
CA ASN A 154 -2.57 25.93 7.42
C ASN A 154 -3.92 25.45 7.97
N ALA A 155 -4.07 24.16 8.28
CA ALA A 155 -5.29 23.61 8.88
C ALA A 155 -5.56 24.19 10.28
N ILE A 156 -4.52 24.37 11.11
CA ILE A 156 -4.62 25.00 12.44
C ILE A 156 -5.08 26.45 12.31
N ARG A 157 -4.51 27.21 11.36
CA ARG A 157 -4.88 28.63 11.13
C ARG A 157 -6.33 28.76 10.65
N ALA A 158 -6.76 27.87 9.77
CA ALA A 158 -8.12 27.89 9.24
C ALA A 158 -9.16 27.43 10.25
N ASP A 159 -8.80 26.48 11.10
CA ASP A 159 -9.62 25.85 12.14
C ASP A 159 -11.11 25.67 11.78
N VAL A 160 -11.37 25.22 10.55
CA VAL A 160 -12.72 25.14 9.93
C VAL A 160 -13.75 24.42 10.83
N CYS A 161 -13.29 23.44 11.61
CA CYS A 161 -14.14 22.65 12.49
C CYS A 161 -14.07 23.09 13.98
N GLY A 162 -13.33 24.15 14.33
CA GLY A 162 -13.18 24.61 15.72
C GLY A 162 -12.49 23.60 16.64
N ARG A 163 -11.60 22.74 16.12
CA ARG A 163 -10.98 21.65 16.88
C ARG A 163 -9.57 21.94 17.39
N ALA A 164 -8.93 23.03 16.95
CA ALA A 164 -7.54 23.32 17.27
C ALA A 164 -7.32 23.45 18.79
N SER A 165 -8.25 24.07 19.52
CA SER A 165 -8.18 24.21 20.96
C SER A 165 -8.18 22.87 21.70
N ARG A 166 -8.94 21.89 21.20
CA ARG A 166 -9.02 20.54 21.79
C ARG A 166 -7.76 19.68 21.51
N CYS A 167 -7.01 20.04 20.45
CA CYS A 167 -5.79 19.33 20.04
C CYS A 167 -4.52 20.09 20.43
N ARG A 168 -4.61 21.06 21.35
CA ARG A 168 -3.49 21.95 21.72
C ARG A 168 -2.22 21.18 22.12
N GLN A 169 -2.33 20.15 22.93
CA GLN A 169 -1.18 19.35 23.36
C GLN A 169 -0.50 18.66 22.19
N GLN A 170 -1.26 18.04 21.29
CA GLN A 170 -0.75 17.37 20.09
C GLN A 170 -0.10 18.36 19.14
N ILE A 171 -0.71 19.53 18.96
CA ILE A 171 -0.16 20.62 18.15
C ILE A 171 1.19 21.07 18.72
N MET A 172 1.28 21.36 20.03
CA MET A 172 2.51 21.76 20.69
C MET A 172 3.59 20.69 20.56
N PHE A 173 3.24 19.41 20.76
CA PHE A 173 4.15 18.27 20.59
C PHE A 173 4.80 18.24 19.20
N VAL A 174 4.03 18.52 18.15
CA VAL A 174 4.55 18.54 16.77
C VAL A 174 5.40 19.80 16.53
N LEU A 175 4.94 20.97 17.02
CA LEU A 175 5.67 22.24 16.85
C LEU A 175 7.06 22.21 17.50
N GLU A 176 7.19 21.67 18.70
CA GLU A 176 8.45 21.51 19.43
C GLU A 176 9.48 20.63 18.70
N ARG A 177 9.03 19.84 17.70
CA ARG A 177 9.86 18.92 16.92
C ARG A 177 10.06 19.36 15.47
N SER A 178 9.58 20.55 15.14
CA SER A 178 9.57 21.06 13.76
C SER A 178 10.95 21.16 13.12
N ASP A 179 12.00 21.44 13.91
CA ASP A 179 13.40 21.52 13.50
C ASP A 179 13.98 20.16 13.02
N LYS A 180 13.36 19.04 13.42
CA LYS A 180 13.82 17.69 13.11
C LYS A 180 13.09 17.04 11.92
N LEU A 181 12.00 17.67 11.47
CA LEU A 181 11.12 17.07 10.45
C LEU A 181 11.76 16.97 9.06
N GLY A 182 12.77 17.78 8.76
CA GLY A 182 13.48 17.77 7.48
C GLY A 182 14.50 16.68 7.29
N ARG A 183 15.02 16.07 8.36
CA ARG A 183 16.20 15.18 8.33
C ARG A 183 16.13 14.03 7.34
N ILE A 184 14.99 13.34 7.25
CA ILE A 184 14.81 12.23 6.30
C ILE A 184 14.80 12.75 4.87
N VAL A 185 14.09 13.85 4.60
CA VAL A 185 14.00 14.44 3.26
C VAL A 185 15.36 14.98 2.81
N GLU A 186 16.14 15.56 3.73
CA GLU A 186 17.50 16.02 3.47
C GLU A 186 18.43 14.85 3.17
N GLY A 187 18.41 13.79 4.00
CA GLY A 187 19.22 12.60 3.77
C GLY A 187 18.87 11.84 2.49
N LEU A 188 17.59 11.88 2.06
CA LEU A 188 17.19 11.35 0.75
C LEU A 188 17.67 12.20 -0.42
N LYS A 189 17.83 13.54 -0.23
CA LYS A 189 18.33 14.48 -1.25
C LYS A 189 19.84 14.41 -1.41
N ASP A 190 20.57 14.34 -0.32
CA ASP A 190 22.03 14.30 -0.31
C ASP A 190 22.60 12.89 -0.49
N GLY A 191 21.73 11.86 -0.49
CA GLY A 191 22.10 10.46 -0.71
C GLY A 191 22.63 9.74 0.53
N SER A 192 22.66 10.38 1.70
CA SER A 192 23.05 9.73 2.97
C SER A 192 22.03 8.68 3.41
N ILE A 193 20.77 8.83 2.97
CA ILE A 193 19.72 7.82 3.11
C ILE A 193 19.37 7.28 1.72
N PRO A 194 19.59 5.99 1.44
CA PRO A 194 19.22 5.41 0.15
C PRO A 194 17.70 5.31 0.02
N LYS A 195 17.18 5.66 -1.17
CA LYS A 195 15.78 5.41 -1.48
C LYS A 195 15.54 3.89 -1.58
N ARG A 196 14.44 3.43 -1.01
CA ARG A 196 14.04 2.01 -0.98
C ARG A 196 12.54 1.87 -1.20
N VAL A 197 12.12 0.68 -1.64
CA VAL A 197 10.71 0.27 -1.57
C VAL A 197 10.39 -0.11 -0.13
N THR A 198 9.31 0.46 0.42
CA THR A 198 8.88 0.22 1.82
C THR A 198 7.38 0.00 1.87
#